data_80fdd1ae636eea721e8641dd43dba6d4
#
_entry.id   80fdd1ae636eea721e8641dd43dba6d4
#
_cell.length_a   1.000
_cell.length_b   1.000
_cell.length_c   1.000
_cell.angle_alpha   90.00
_cell.angle_beta   90.00
_cell.angle_gamma   90.00
#
_symmetry.space_group_name_H-M   'P 1'
#
loop_
_entity.id
_entity.type
_entity.pdbx_description
1 polymer ?
#
loop_
_entity_poly.entity_id
_entity_poly.type
_entity_poly.pdbx_seq_one_letter_code
_entity_poly.pdbx_strand_id
1 'polypeptide(L)'
;MNANSVNVSQSQTNHDVHIIGGGLAGSEAAWQLAQAGKRVRLSEMRGSGDMTPAHQTDRLAELVCSNSFRSDDAESNAVGLLHAEMRAMDSLIMAMGDKHKVPAGSALAVDRDGFAAGVTEALENHPNITLVRERVETLPAEGLTIVATGPLTAPALAEAIGDATSAESLAFFDAIAPIVYRESIDFDVAWFQSRWNKGEGKDYINCPLDKEQYIAFVQGLIDGEKGEFKDWEKDTPYFDGCMPIEVMAERGIDTLRHGPMKPVGLDDPRTGRWPYAAVQLRQDNASGTLWNIVGFQTKLKYGAQVELFRTIPGLENAEFARLGGLHRNTFIRSPELLDSTLRLKARPNIRFAGQITGCEGYIESAAIGLLAGRFAAVEHDGALMAPPPPETALGALLGHITGGAEAETYQPMNVNFGLFPPITGKMKKADRKKRYTARAREALNDWLAA
;
A
#
# COMPACT_ATOMS: atom_id res chain seq x y z
N MET A 1 -18.22 -58.42 18.40
CA MET A 1 -18.18 -57.48 17.28
C MET A 1 -18.07 -56.09 17.88
N ASN A 2 -16.85 -55.62 18.01
CA ASN A 2 -16.60 -54.31 18.63
C ASN A 2 -16.54 -53.22 17.52
N ALA A 3 -17.51 -52.33 17.56
CA ALA A 3 -17.47 -51.10 16.77
C ALA A 3 -16.54 -50.12 17.44
N ASN A 4 -15.36 -49.92 16.89
CA ASN A 4 -14.47 -48.80 17.25
C ASN A 4 -15.07 -47.51 16.72
N SER A 5 -15.71 -46.76 17.59
CA SER A 5 -16.02 -45.35 17.34
C SER A 5 -14.68 -44.57 17.39
N VAL A 6 -14.24 -44.14 16.22
CA VAL A 6 -13.14 -43.18 16.11
C VAL A 6 -13.66 -41.84 16.64
N ASN A 7 -13.28 -41.53 17.87
CA ASN A 7 -13.42 -40.17 18.41
C ASN A 7 -12.51 -39.24 17.59
N VAL A 8 -13.09 -38.50 16.66
CA VAL A 8 -12.47 -37.31 16.08
C VAL A 8 -12.43 -36.30 17.21
N SER A 9 -11.27 -36.22 17.87
CA SER A 9 -11.00 -35.17 18.86
C SER A 9 -11.14 -33.84 18.15
N GLN A 10 -12.14 -33.04 18.55
CA GLN A 10 -12.19 -31.62 18.28
C GLN A 10 -10.87 -31.03 18.77
N SER A 11 -9.98 -30.68 17.84
CA SER A 11 -8.81 -29.88 18.15
C SER A 11 -9.32 -28.55 18.66
N GLN A 12 -9.30 -28.37 19.99
CA GLN A 12 -9.50 -27.04 20.59
C GLN A 12 -8.50 -26.10 19.93
N THR A 13 -9.00 -25.15 19.14
CA THR A 13 -8.17 -24.12 18.52
C THR A 13 -7.50 -23.34 19.63
N ASN A 14 -6.17 -23.42 19.74
CA ASN A 14 -5.39 -22.78 20.82
C ASN A 14 -5.22 -21.27 20.56
N HIS A 15 -6.13 -20.64 19.80
CA HIS A 15 -6.14 -19.23 19.47
C HIS A 15 -7.58 -18.65 19.50
N ASP A 16 -7.69 -17.38 19.75
CA ASP A 16 -8.97 -16.63 19.84
C ASP A 16 -9.37 -16.08 18.49
N VAL A 17 -8.39 -15.65 17.67
CA VAL A 17 -8.60 -15.12 16.31
C VAL A 17 -7.56 -15.69 15.36
N HIS A 18 -8.00 -16.09 14.17
CA HIS A 18 -7.15 -16.53 13.06
C HIS A 18 -7.00 -15.41 12.04
N ILE A 19 -5.77 -15.04 11.70
CA ILE A 19 -5.45 -14.08 10.63
C ILE A 19 -4.80 -14.81 9.49
N ILE A 20 -5.29 -14.61 8.28
CA ILE A 20 -4.77 -15.19 7.05
C ILE A 20 -4.10 -14.09 6.23
N GLY A 21 -2.77 -14.16 6.11
CA GLY A 21 -1.91 -13.20 5.42
C GLY A 21 -1.14 -12.28 6.37
N GLY A 22 0.19 -12.32 6.29
CA GLY A 22 1.13 -11.54 7.09
C GLY A 22 1.65 -10.28 6.38
N GLY A 23 0.84 -9.68 5.48
CA GLY A 23 1.12 -8.36 4.89
C GLY A 23 0.87 -7.23 5.88
N LEU A 24 0.87 -5.97 5.42
CA LEU A 24 0.68 -4.78 6.26
C LEU A 24 -0.60 -4.85 7.11
N ALA A 25 -1.73 -5.21 6.49
CA ALA A 25 -3.02 -5.29 7.18
C ALA A 25 -3.08 -6.42 8.21
N GLY A 26 -2.59 -7.61 7.87
CA GLY A 26 -2.61 -8.76 8.78
C GLY A 26 -1.62 -8.59 9.93
N SER A 27 -0.45 -8.02 9.68
CA SER A 27 0.54 -7.69 10.71
C SER A 27 -0.01 -6.66 11.71
N GLU A 28 -0.66 -5.61 11.21
CA GLU A 28 -1.29 -4.60 12.06
C GLU A 28 -2.45 -5.18 12.86
N ALA A 29 -3.32 -5.99 12.24
CA ALA A 29 -4.44 -6.66 12.93
C ALA A 29 -3.95 -7.61 14.02
N ALA A 30 -2.88 -8.39 13.76
CA ALA A 30 -2.28 -9.28 14.73
C ALA A 30 -1.74 -8.51 15.94
N TRP A 31 -1.06 -7.38 15.69
CA TRP A 31 -0.56 -6.50 16.75
C TRP A 31 -1.69 -5.98 17.63
N GLN A 32 -2.74 -5.39 17.05
CA GLN A 32 -3.85 -4.80 17.80
C GLN A 32 -4.59 -5.86 18.65
N LEU A 33 -4.81 -7.05 18.11
CA LEU A 33 -5.40 -8.17 18.85
C LEU A 33 -4.51 -8.62 20.01
N ALA A 34 -3.23 -8.79 19.77
CA ALA A 34 -2.28 -9.25 20.77
C ALA A 34 -2.09 -8.24 21.91
N GLN A 35 -2.09 -6.94 21.59
CA GLN A 35 -2.08 -5.85 22.58
C GLN A 35 -3.38 -5.83 23.41
N ALA A 36 -4.51 -6.24 22.84
CA ALA A 36 -5.77 -6.45 23.58
C ALA A 36 -5.82 -7.79 24.35
N GLY A 37 -4.69 -8.50 24.46
CA GLY A 37 -4.57 -9.76 25.20
C GLY A 37 -5.15 -10.99 24.50
N LYS A 38 -5.50 -10.91 23.21
CA LYS A 38 -6.05 -12.04 22.43
C LYS A 38 -4.92 -12.92 21.88
N ARG A 39 -5.14 -14.24 21.91
CA ARG A 39 -4.23 -15.21 21.29
C ARG A 39 -4.50 -15.25 19.77
N VAL A 40 -3.48 -14.96 18.99
CA VAL A 40 -3.57 -14.83 17.55
C VAL A 40 -2.82 -15.97 16.87
N ARG A 41 -3.47 -16.65 15.91
CA ARG A 41 -2.79 -17.44 14.89
C ARG A 41 -2.64 -16.59 13.65
N LEU A 42 -1.42 -16.28 13.24
CA LEU A 42 -1.11 -15.58 11.99
C LEU A 42 -0.55 -16.58 10.97
N SER A 43 -1.33 -16.89 9.92
CA SER A 43 -0.89 -17.77 8.84
C SER A 43 -0.35 -16.95 7.68
N GLU A 44 0.88 -17.23 7.27
CA GLU A 44 1.57 -16.58 6.14
C GLU A 44 2.19 -17.64 5.23
N MET A 45 1.89 -17.58 3.93
CA MET A 45 2.37 -18.57 2.96
C MET A 45 3.86 -18.43 2.62
N ARG A 46 4.43 -17.22 2.69
CA ARG A 46 5.87 -17.04 2.46
C ARG A 46 6.66 -17.69 3.60
N GLY A 47 7.72 -18.41 3.22
CA GLY A 47 8.49 -19.25 4.17
C GLY A 47 7.95 -20.65 4.34
N SER A 48 6.82 -21.03 3.71
CA SER A 48 6.33 -22.44 3.62
C SER A 48 6.82 -23.19 2.38
N GLY A 49 7.61 -22.56 1.54
CA GLY A 49 7.97 -23.01 0.20
C GLY A 49 7.23 -22.27 -0.91
N ASP A 50 6.22 -21.47 -0.56
CA ASP A 50 5.45 -20.64 -1.48
C ASP A 50 5.94 -19.18 -1.48
N MET A 51 5.87 -18.53 -2.64
CA MET A 51 6.16 -17.10 -2.83
C MET A 51 5.16 -16.48 -3.81
N THR A 52 4.91 -15.18 -3.67
CA THR A 52 4.18 -14.43 -4.69
C THR A 52 5.15 -13.87 -5.73
N PRO A 53 4.70 -13.52 -6.94
CA PRO A 53 5.57 -12.92 -7.95
C PRO A 53 6.19 -11.58 -7.54
N ALA A 54 5.60 -10.87 -6.57
CA ALA A 54 6.04 -9.54 -6.14
C ALA A 54 7.01 -9.54 -4.95
N HIS A 55 6.87 -10.52 -4.05
CA HIS A 55 7.68 -10.61 -2.83
C HIS A 55 9.04 -11.26 -3.12
N GLN A 56 10.05 -10.90 -2.34
CA GLN A 56 11.40 -11.41 -2.44
C GLN A 56 11.90 -12.11 -1.18
N THR A 57 11.21 -11.87 -0.05
CA THR A 57 11.57 -12.41 1.26
C THR A 57 10.37 -13.08 1.93
N ASP A 58 10.63 -13.83 2.98
CA ASP A 58 9.60 -14.41 3.86
C ASP A 58 9.18 -13.47 5.01
N ARG A 59 9.75 -12.25 5.07
CA ARG A 59 9.46 -11.26 6.11
C ARG A 59 8.03 -10.76 6.01
N LEU A 60 7.42 -10.51 7.17
CA LEU A 60 6.09 -9.90 7.26
C LEU A 60 6.11 -8.44 6.79
N ALA A 61 4.97 -7.93 6.34
CA ALA A 61 4.79 -6.55 5.89
C ALA A 61 5.82 -6.07 4.86
N GLU A 62 6.35 -6.94 4.00
CA GLU A 62 7.28 -6.56 2.93
C GLU A 62 6.66 -5.57 1.97
N LEU A 63 7.39 -4.47 1.67
CA LEU A 63 6.96 -3.42 0.76
C LEU A 63 7.39 -3.75 -0.67
N VAL A 64 6.45 -4.11 -1.53
CA VAL A 64 6.76 -4.68 -2.86
C VAL A 64 6.92 -3.65 -3.98
N CYS A 65 6.18 -2.53 -3.99
CA CYS A 65 6.24 -1.57 -5.11
C CYS A 65 7.02 -0.29 -4.79
N SER A 66 6.81 0.30 -3.63
CA SER A 66 7.43 1.56 -3.18
C SER A 66 7.90 1.39 -1.73
N ASN A 67 8.80 2.26 -1.27
CA ASN A 67 9.17 2.35 0.12
C ASN A 67 8.53 3.55 0.83
N SER A 68 7.56 4.21 0.19
CA SER A 68 6.95 5.43 0.69
C SER A 68 5.52 5.19 1.19
N PHE A 69 5.26 5.72 2.37
CA PHE A 69 3.92 5.86 2.94
C PHE A 69 3.25 7.19 2.56
N ARG A 70 3.81 7.89 1.56
CA ARG A 70 3.36 9.20 1.07
C ARG A 70 3.57 10.33 2.09
N SER A 71 2.78 11.40 1.98
CA SER A 71 2.94 12.60 2.82
C SER A 71 2.69 12.34 4.30
N ASP A 72 3.59 12.80 5.17
CA ASP A 72 3.46 12.75 6.63
C ASP A 72 2.95 14.09 7.22
N ASP A 73 2.46 14.98 6.38
CA ASP A 73 1.86 16.27 6.79
C ASP A 73 0.43 16.07 7.31
N ALA A 74 0.29 15.93 8.61
CA ALA A 74 -1.00 15.74 9.27
C ALA A 74 -1.86 17.01 9.33
N GLU A 75 -1.33 18.19 8.96
CA GLU A 75 -2.07 19.46 9.01
C GLU A 75 -2.84 19.76 7.72
N SER A 76 -2.36 19.25 6.58
CA SER A 76 -2.94 19.63 5.29
C SER A 76 -3.09 18.49 4.30
N ASN A 77 -2.82 17.25 4.72
CA ASN A 77 -2.90 16.07 3.87
C ASN A 77 -3.69 14.94 4.55
N ALA A 78 -4.61 14.32 3.81
CA ALA A 78 -5.48 13.26 4.36
C ALA A 78 -4.69 12.00 4.77
N VAL A 79 -3.65 11.62 4.01
CA VAL A 79 -2.81 10.48 4.40
C VAL A 79 -1.93 10.79 5.60
N GLY A 80 -1.39 12.03 5.70
CA GLY A 80 -0.66 12.45 6.90
C GLY A 80 -1.55 12.49 8.14
N LEU A 81 -2.82 12.89 7.97
CA LEU A 81 -3.82 12.77 9.04
C LEU A 81 -4.05 11.31 9.44
N LEU A 82 -4.18 10.39 8.47
CA LEU A 82 -4.31 8.95 8.73
C LEU A 82 -3.10 8.40 9.51
N HIS A 83 -1.87 8.83 9.17
CA HIS A 83 -0.67 8.50 9.95
C HIS A 83 -0.78 8.94 11.42
N ALA A 84 -1.25 10.18 11.64
CA ALA A 84 -1.41 10.70 13.00
C ALA A 84 -2.48 9.93 13.79
N GLU A 85 -3.60 9.58 13.15
CA GLU A 85 -4.66 8.78 13.76
C GLU A 85 -4.17 7.37 14.13
N MET A 86 -3.42 6.70 13.23
CA MET A 86 -2.85 5.39 13.52
C MET A 86 -1.78 5.44 14.61
N ARG A 87 -0.94 6.49 14.66
CA ARG A 87 0.03 6.69 15.76
C ARG A 87 -0.69 6.85 17.10
N ALA A 88 -1.81 7.58 17.16
CA ALA A 88 -2.63 7.73 18.36
C ALA A 88 -3.27 6.41 18.83
N MET A 89 -3.30 5.39 17.96
CA MET A 89 -3.84 4.07 18.23
C MET A 89 -2.76 2.97 18.38
N ASP A 90 -1.52 3.35 18.65
CA ASP A 90 -0.37 2.47 18.86
C ASP A 90 -0.12 1.48 17.71
N SER A 91 -0.21 1.96 16.46
CA SER A 91 0.05 1.19 15.26
C SER A 91 1.49 0.67 15.21
N LEU A 92 1.67 -0.64 15.03
CA LEU A 92 2.97 -1.26 14.79
C LEU A 92 3.59 -0.75 13.49
N ILE A 93 2.79 -0.67 12.42
CA ILE A 93 3.25 -0.24 11.10
C ILE A 93 3.78 1.20 11.16
N MET A 94 3.10 2.09 11.88
CA MET A 94 3.60 3.46 12.06
C MET A 94 4.84 3.52 12.95
N ALA A 95 4.88 2.76 14.03
CA ALA A 95 6.05 2.70 14.94
C ALA A 95 7.31 2.21 14.18
N MET A 96 7.19 1.16 13.37
CA MET A 96 8.29 0.67 12.55
C MET A 96 8.61 1.61 11.38
N GLY A 97 7.61 2.29 10.82
CA GLY A 97 7.80 3.33 9.81
C GLY A 97 8.65 4.50 10.35
N ASP A 98 8.36 4.98 11.54
CA ASP A 98 9.10 6.07 12.19
C ASP A 98 10.53 5.63 12.57
N LYS A 99 10.69 4.39 13.05
CA LYS A 99 11.99 3.82 13.44
C LYS A 99 12.95 3.64 12.26
N HIS A 100 12.42 3.26 11.10
CA HIS A 100 13.21 2.93 9.90
C HIS A 100 13.09 4.00 8.80
N LYS A 101 12.78 5.23 9.19
CA LYS A 101 12.63 6.37 8.28
C LYS A 101 13.92 6.67 7.53
N VAL A 102 13.78 6.99 6.23
CA VAL A 102 14.84 7.53 5.37
C VAL A 102 14.45 8.90 4.82
N PRO A 103 15.42 9.76 4.43
CA PRO A 103 15.13 11.09 3.88
C PRO A 103 14.23 11.04 2.65
N ALA A 104 13.11 11.78 2.68
CA ALA A 104 12.15 11.84 1.58
C ALA A 104 11.30 13.13 1.58
N GLY A 105 11.86 14.25 1.98
CA GLY A 105 11.17 15.54 2.03
C GLY A 105 10.02 15.56 3.03
N SER A 106 8.79 15.79 2.56
CA SER A 106 7.58 15.75 3.41
C SER A 106 6.89 14.39 3.42
N ALA A 107 7.47 13.37 2.78
CA ALA A 107 6.94 12.03 2.79
C ALA A 107 7.59 11.19 3.90
N LEU A 108 6.85 10.22 4.42
CA LEU A 108 7.41 9.14 5.21
C LEU A 108 7.86 8.03 4.25
N ALA A 109 9.16 7.89 4.04
CA ALA A 109 9.75 6.77 3.34
C ALA A 109 10.62 5.97 4.31
N VAL A 110 10.76 4.67 4.07
CA VAL A 110 11.45 3.76 4.99
C VAL A 110 12.52 2.94 4.28
N ASP A 111 13.52 2.52 5.04
CA ASP A 111 14.38 1.40 4.67
C ASP A 111 13.53 0.12 4.63
N ARG A 112 13.39 -0.50 3.45
CA ARG A 112 12.49 -1.65 3.26
C ARG A 112 12.85 -2.84 4.12
N ASP A 113 14.14 -3.15 4.16
CA ASP A 113 14.65 -4.34 4.85
C ASP A 113 14.54 -4.17 6.37
N GLY A 114 14.95 -3.01 6.88
CA GLY A 114 14.83 -2.67 8.29
C GLY A 114 13.39 -2.63 8.77
N PHE A 115 12.50 -2.04 7.97
CA PHE A 115 11.06 -1.97 8.26
C PHE A 115 10.43 -3.37 8.37
N ALA A 116 10.61 -4.21 7.32
CA ALA A 116 10.02 -5.54 7.28
C ALA A 116 10.62 -6.46 8.38
N ALA A 117 11.93 -6.35 8.64
CA ALA A 117 12.58 -7.06 9.73
C ALA A 117 12.03 -6.64 11.09
N GLY A 118 11.86 -5.33 11.33
CA GLY A 118 11.33 -4.82 12.59
C GLY A 118 9.89 -5.26 12.86
N VAL A 119 9.02 -5.25 11.82
CA VAL A 119 7.65 -5.77 11.94
C VAL A 119 7.66 -7.27 12.25
N THR A 120 8.48 -8.04 11.52
CA THR A 120 8.59 -9.50 11.71
C THR A 120 9.05 -9.82 13.13
N GLU A 121 10.12 -9.19 13.59
CA GLU A 121 10.68 -9.39 14.93
C GLU A 121 9.66 -9.04 16.04
N ALA A 122 8.92 -7.94 15.88
CA ALA A 122 7.92 -7.52 16.85
C ALA A 122 6.79 -8.55 17.00
N LEU A 123 6.33 -9.14 15.88
CA LEU A 123 5.26 -10.12 15.90
C LEU A 123 5.73 -11.51 16.37
N GLU A 124 6.90 -11.97 15.93
CA GLU A 124 7.47 -13.26 16.34
C GLU A 124 7.80 -13.32 17.82
N ASN A 125 8.22 -12.20 18.41
CA ASN A 125 8.55 -12.12 19.84
C ASN A 125 7.33 -11.82 20.75
N HIS A 126 6.15 -11.58 20.18
CA HIS A 126 4.96 -11.28 20.98
C HIS A 126 4.33 -12.56 21.56
N PRO A 127 4.15 -12.68 22.91
CA PRO A 127 3.72 -13.93 23.54
C PRO A 127 2.32 -14.40 23.12
N ASN A 128 1.47 -13.49 22.63
CA ASN A 128 0.11 -13.81 22.21
C ASN A 128 0.00 -14.08 20.70
N ILE A 129 1.09 -14.07 19.94
CA ILE A 129 1.08 -14.32 18.49
C ILE A 129 1.80 -15.63 18.19
N THR A 130 1.11 -16.51 17.48
CA THR A 130 1.69 -17.72 16.89
C THR A 130 1.76 -17.54 15.38
N LEU A 131 2.96 -17.24 14.86
CA LEU A 131 3.20 -17.22 13.42
C LEU A 131 3.31 -18.65 12.87
N VAL A 132 2.50 -18.97 11.86
CA VAL A 132 2.50 -20.25 11.18
C VAL A 132 2.81 -20.03 9.71
N ARG A 133 3.88 -20.63 9.23
CA ARG A 133 4.28 -20.57 7.82
C ARG A 133 3.53 -21.66 7.07
N GLU A 134 2.36 -21.29 6.53
CA GLU A 134 1.46 -22.16 5.80
C GLU A 134 0.65 -21.43 4.76
N ARG A 135 0.25 -22.13 3.72
CA ARG A 135 -0.71 -21.66 2.73
C ARG A 135 -2.11 -22.11 3.13
N VAL A 136 -2.98 -21.13 3.38
CA VAL A 136 -4.40 -21.39 3.64
C VAL A 136 -5.15 -21.39 2.31
N GLU A 137 -5.89 -22.47 2.03
CA GLU A 137 -6.59 -22.64 0.75
C GLU A 137 -8.11 -22.52 0.88
N THR A 138 -8.64 -22.57 2.11
CA THR A 138 -10.09 -22.52 2.36
C THR A 138 -10.42 -21.56 3.50
N LEU A 139 -11.63 -21.01 3.49
CA LEU A 139 -12.10 -20.16 4.58
C LEU A 139 -12.56 -21.02 5.77
N PRO A 140 -12.07 -20.76 7.01
CA PRO A 140 -12.50 -21.47 8.21
C PRO A 140 -14.03 -21.42 8.39
N ALA A 141 -14.63 -22.55 8.74
CA ALA A 141 -16.07 -22.63 8.97
C ALA A 141 -16.49 -21.97 10.28
N GLU A 142 -15.64 -22.03 11.30
CA GLU A 142 -15.90 -21.57 12.67
C GLU A 142 -14.73 -20.71 13.16
N GLY A 143 -14.95 -19.97 14.25
CA GLY A 143 -13.98 -19.06 14.88
C GLY A 143 -13.87 -17.73 14.18
N LEU A 144 -13.42 -16.71 14.92
CA LEU A 144 -13.18 -15.37 14.36
C LEU A 144 -11.97 -15.42 13.42
N THR A 145 -12.18 -14.98 12.19
CA THR A 145 -11.15 -14.99 11.14
C THR A 145 -11.04 -13.62 10.48
N ILE A 146 -9.81 -13.15 10.27
CA ILE A 146 -9.51 -11.95 9.47
C ILE A 146 -8.74 -12.38 8.22
N VAL A 147 -9.31 -12.16 7.03
CA VAL A 147 -8.67 -12.37 5.74
C VAL A 147 -7.96 -11.08 5.32
N ALA A 148 -6.63 -11.10 5.36
CA ALA A 148 -5.76 -9.96 5.09
C ALA A 148 -4.67 -10.30 4.05
N THR A 149 -5.04 -11.11 3.06
CA THR A 149 -4.13 -11.67 2.04
C THR A 149 -3.68 -10.67 0.98
N GLY A 150 -4.23 -9.45 1.04
CA GLY A 150 -3.88 -8.39 0.10
C GLY A 150 -4.27 -8.72 -1.35
N PRO A 151 -3.59 -8.09 -2.32
CA PRO A 151 -3.97 -8.18 -3.73
C PRO A 151 -3.52 -9.48 -4.41
N LEU A 152 -2.54 -10.18 -3.82
CA LEU A 152 -1.92 -11.39 -4.38
C LEU A 152 -2.37 -12.65 -3.63
N THR A 153 -3.67 -12.74 -3.36
CA THR A 153 -4.30 -13.91 -2.72
C THR A 153 -4.07 -15.16 -3.53
N ALA A 154 -3.71 -16.27 -2.85
CA ALA A 154 -3.49 -17.56 -3.49
C ALA A 154 -4.76 -18.03 -4.25
N PRO A 155 -4.63 -18.64 -5.45
CA PRO A 155 -5.77 -18.96 -6.32
C PRO A 155 -6.87 -19.77 -5.65
N ALA A 156 -6.53 -20.81 -4.89
CA ALA A 156 -7.53 -21.65 -4.21
C ALA A 156 -8.32 -20.86 -3.15
N LEU A 157 -7.64 -19.98 -2.38
CA LEU A 157 -8.32 -19.14 -1.41
C LEU A 157 -9.15 -18.05 -2.10
N ALA A 158 -8.69 -17.51 -3.23
CA ALA A 158 -9.47 -16.56 -4.02
C ALA A 158 -10.77 -17.18 -4.55
N GLU A 159 -10.72 -18.45 -5.00
CA GLU A 159 -11.91 -19.21 -5.38
C GLU A 159 -12.85 -19.42 -4.19
N ALA A 160 -12.33 -19.85 -3.04
CA ALA A 160 -13.12 -20.01 -1.81
C ALA A 160 -13.77 -18.70 -1.31
N ILE A 161 -13.11 -17.56 -1.53
CA ILE A 161 -13.69 -16.23 -1.26
C ILE A 161 -14.80 -15.93 -2.26
N GLY A 162 -14.61 -16.22 -3.55
CA GLY A 162 -15.62 -16.07 -4.60
C GLY A 162 -16.89 -16.85 -4.27
N ASP A 163 -16.75 -18.12 -3.89
CA ASP A 163 -17.86 -19.00 -3.49
C ASP A 163 -18.61 -18.46 -2.26
N ALA A 164 -17.86 -17.98 -1.26
CA ALA A 164 -18.46 -17.44 -0.03
C ALA A 164 -19.16 -16.10 -0.23
N THR A 165 -18.79 -15.32 -1.24
CA THR A 165 -19.35 -14.01 -1.53
C THR A 165 -20.40 -14.05 -2.64
N SER A 166 -20.54 -15.16 -3.35
CA SER A 166 -21.37 -15.30 -4.57
C SER A 166 -21.12 -14.18 -5.59
N ALA A 167 -19.90 -13.64 -5.59
CA ALA A 167 -19.51 -12.50 -6.41
C ALA A 167 -18.21 -12.81 -7.18
N GLU A 168 -18.15 -12.37 -8.42
CA GLU A 168 -16.89 -12.37 -9.15
C GLU A 168 -15.92 -11.38 -8.48
N SER A 169 -14.68 -11.84 -8.24
CA SER A 169 -13.62 -10.96 -7.76
C SER A 169 -13.32 -9.91 -8.83
N LEU A 170 -13.27 -8.65 -8.44
CA LEU A 170 -12.80 -7.58 -9.30
C LEU A 170 -11.27 -7.61 -9.37
N ALA A 171 -10.72 -7.21 -10.50
CA ALA A 171 -9.26 -7.16 -10.68
C ALA A 171 -8.83 -5.82 -11.25
N PHE A 172 -7.62 -5.38 -10.89
CA PHE A 172 -6.93 -4.26 -11.49
C PHE A 172 -5.44 -4.56 -11.61
N PHE A 173 -4.74 -3.82 -12.47
CA PHE A 173 -3.30 -3.94 -12.59
C PHE A 173 -2.58 -2.88 -11.77
N ASP A 174 -1.52 -3.31 -11.09
CA ASP A 174 -0.56 -2.49 -10.39
C ASP A 174 0.83 -2.69 -11.00
N ALA A 175 1.57 -1.60 -11.18
CA ALA A 175 2.90 -1.63 -11.77
C ALA A 175 3.97 -1.19 -10.76
N ILE A 176 5.16 -1.77 -10.86
CA ILE A 176 6.29 -1.53 -9.99
C ILE A 176 7.33 -0.68 -10.73
N ALA A 177 7.93 0.28 -10.01
CA ALA A 177 9.01 1.12 -10.51
C ALA A 177 10.39 0.48 -10.31
N PRO A 178 11.37 0.76 -11.19
CA PRO A 178 12.74 0.26 -11.06
C PRO A 178 13.51 0.89 -9.89
N ILE A 179 14.51 0.15 -9.39
CA ILE A 179 15.46 0.58 -8.38
C ILE A 179 16.86 0.50 -8.98
N VAL A 180 17.65 1.56 -8.82
CA VAL A 180 19.03 1.66 -9.34
C VAL A 180 20.05 1.73 -8.21
N TYR A 181 21.27 1.25 -8.46
CA TYR A 181 22.41 1.44 -7.56
C TYR A 181 22.94 2.86 -7.68
N ARG A 182 23.14 3.53 -6.53
CA ARG A 182 23.65 4.91 -6.49
C ARG A 182 25.00 5.09 -7.19
N GLU A 183 25.89 4.12 -7.05
CA GLU A 183 27.24 4.15 -7.64
C GLU A 183 27.26 4.15 -9.17
N SER A 184 26.14 3.72 -9.80
CA SER A 184 25.98 3.74 -11.25
C SER A 184 25.35 5.03 -11.79
N ILE A 185 25.06 6.01 -10.93
CA ILE A 185 24.49 7.31 -11.31
C ILE A 185 25.62 8.30 -11.56
N ASP A 186 25.56 8.99 -12.69
CA ASP A 186 26.51 10.05 -13.03
C ASP A 186 26.14 11.39 -12.35
N PHE A 187 26.90 11.77 -11.32
CA PHE A 187 26.71 13.01 -10.58
C PHE A 187 27.34 14.26 -11.22
N ASP A 188 28.01 14.13 -12.36
CA ASP A 188 28.35 15.29 -13.19
C ASP A 188 27.12 15.84 -13.91
N VAL A 189 26.07 15.00 -14.04
CA VAL A 189 24.80 15.33 -14.67
C VAL A 189 23.67 15.42 -13.64
N ALA A 190 23.50 14.41 -12.80
CA ALA A 190 22.48 14.34 -11.77
C ALA A 190 22.87 15.16 -10.53
N TRP A 191 21.87 15.66 -9.78
CA TRP A 191 22.15 16.43 -8.57
C TRP A 191 21.14 16.13 -7.46
N PHE A 192 21.53 16.41 -6.20
CA PHE A 192 20.68 16.31 -5.04
C PHE A 192 19.86 17.59 -4.82
N GLN A 193 18.55 17.47 -4.82
CA GLN A 193 17.64 18.55 -4.40
C GLN A 193 16.23 18.02 -4.12
N SER A 194 15.65 18.47 -3.02
CA SER A 194 14.21 18.29 -2.78
C SER A 194 13.43 19.43 -3.44
N ARG A 195 12.26 19.10 -4.00
CA ARG A 195 11.39 20.09 -4.64
C ARG A 195 11.02 21.22 -3.67
N TRP A 196 11.31 22.46 -4.06
CA TRP A 196 11.15 23.64 -3.19
C TRP A 196 11.98 23.56 -1.89
N ASN A 197 13.09 22.83 -1.92
CA ASN A 197 13.98 22.62 -0.78
C ASN A 197 13.27 22.13 0.50
N LYS A 198 12.20 21.31 0.34
CA LYS A 198 11.49 20.68 1.46
C LYS A 198 12.35 19.60 2.12
N GLY A 199 12.05 19.31 3.39
CA GLY A 199 12.83 18.35 4.17
C GLY A 199 14.23 18.89 4.45
N GLU A 200 15.26 18.08 4.23
CA GLU A 200 16.67 18.50 4.33
C GLU A 200 17.18 19.24 3.08
N GLY A 201 16.33 19.40 2.07
CA GLY A 201 16.64 20.10 0.83
C GLY A 201 17.40 19.26 -0.20
N LYS A 202 17.88 18.06 0.16
CA LYS A 202 18.72 17.18 -0.66
C LYS A 202 18.25 15.73 -0.68
N ASP A 203 16.97 15.48 -0.46
CA ASP A 203 16.43 14.13 -0.23
C ASP A 203 16.15 13.33 -1.52
N TYR A 204 16.29 13.98 -2.69
CA TYR A 204 16.08 13.35 -4.00
C TYR A 204 17.27 13.58 -4.91
N ILE A 205 17.60 12.58 -5.74
CA ILE A 205 18.46 12.76 -6.91
C ILE A 205 17.58 13.15 -8.08
N ASN A 206 18.03 14.11 -8.90
CA ASN A 206 17.31 14.62 -10.04
C ASN A 206 18.15 14.45 -11.30
N CYS A 207 17.56 13.88 -12.35
CA CYS A 207 18.15 13.71 -13.68
C CYS A 207 17.42 14.63 -14.64
N PRO A 208 18.10 15.61 -15.28
CA PRO A 208 17.46 16.59 -16.15
C PRO A 208 17.28 16.02 -17.55
N LEU A 209 16.24 16.46 -18.26
CA LEU A 209 16.08 16.27 -19.70
C LEU A 209 15.83 17.63 -20.36
N ASP A 210 16.46 17.86 -21.50
CA ASP A 210 16.06 18.91 -22.41
C ASP A 210 14.80 18.48 -23.21
N LYS A 211 14.34 19.34 -24.12
CA LYS A 211 13.12 19.10 -24.88
C LYS A 211 13.25 17.91 -25.83
N GLU A 212 14.39 17.79 -26.50
CA GLU A 212 14.64 16.75 -27.50
C GLU A 212 14.76 15.39 -26.82
N GLN A 213 15.52 15.30 -25.75
CA GLN A 213 15.68 14.11 -24.89
C GLN A 213 14.34 13.67 -24.32
N TYR A 214 13.52 14.61 -23.83
CA TYR A 214 12.21 14.32 -23.29
C TYR A 214 11.26 13.72 -24.35
N ILE A 215 11.19 14.35 -25.55
CA ILE A 215 10.34 13.86 -26.63
C ILE A 215 10.78 12.46 -27.08
N ALA A 216 12.10 12.25 -27.24
CA ALA A 216 12.65 10.94 -27.59
C ALA A 216 12.33 9.88 -26.52
N PHE A 217 12.44 10.24 -25.26
CA PHE A 217 12.11 9.35 -24.14
C PHE A 217 10.62 8.97 -24.11
N VAL A 218 9.72 9.95 -24.28
CA VAL A 218 8.27 9.69 -24.35
C VAL A 218 7.92 8.78 -25.52
N GLN A 219 8.53 9.03 -26.69
CA GLN A 219 8.32 8.17 -27.86
C GLN A 219 8.84 6.74 -27.59
N GLY A 220 10.02 6.61 -26.97
CA GLY A 220 10.57 5.33 -26.57
C GLY A 220 9.68 4.54 -25.60
N LEU A 221 8.98 5.23 -24.67
CA LEU A 221 7.97 4.60 -23.80
C LEU A 221 6.78 4.06 -24.62
N ILE A 222 6.31 4.81 -25.62
CA ILE A 222 5.18 4.43 -26.46
C ILE A 222 5.54 3.24 -27.36
N ASP A 223 6.72 3.28 -27.96
CA ASP A 223 7.19 2.27 -28.95
C ASP A 223 7.83 1.05 -28.28
N GLY A 224 8.26 1.16 -27.02
CA GLY A 224 8.95 0.11 -26.29
C GLY A 224 8.17 -1.19 -26.20
N GLU A 225 8.87 -2.31 -26.23
CA GLU A 225 8.27 -3.63 -26.15
C GLU A 225 7.65 -3.85 -24.78
N LYS A 226 6.34 -4.17 -24.77
CA LYS A 226 5.52 -4.33 -23.57
C LYS A 226 5.32 -5.81 -23.25
N GLY A 227 5.07 -6.14 -21.96
CA GLY A 227 4.66 -7.47 -21.55
C GLY A 227 3.36 -7.89 -22.26
N GLU A 228 3.23 -9.17 -22.59
CA GLU A 228 2.02 -9.72 -23.20
C GLU A 228 0.93 -9.89 -22.14
N PHE A 229 -0.28 -9.41 -22.47
CA PHE A 229 -1.48 -9.66 -21.68
C PHE A 229 -2.23 -10.85 -22.27
N LYS A 230 -2.81 -11.67 -21.40
CA LYS A 230 -3.82 -12.64 -21.81
C LYS A 230 -5.06 -11.90 -22.32
N ASP A 231 -5.82 -12.49 -23.24
CA ASP A 231 -6.96 -11.80 -23.87
C ASP A 231 -7.99 -11.26 -22.88
N TRP A 232 -8.22 -11.97 -21.78
CA TRP A 232 -9.13 -11.55 -20.71
C TRP A 232 -8.54 -10.47 -19.77
N GLU A 233 -7.26 -10.17 -19.86
CA GLU A 233 -6.58 -9.13 -19.09
C GLU A 233 -6.61 -7.77 -19.79
N LYS A 234 -6.90 -7.74 -21.10
CA LYS A 234 -6.83 -6.52 -21.93
C LYS A 234 -7.80 -5.43 -21.49
N ASP A 235 -8.96 -5.82 -20.94
CA ASP A 235 -10.01 -4.91 -20.46
C ASP A 235 -9.90 -4.59 -18.96
N THR A 236 -8.88 -5.12 -18.26
CA THR A 236 -8.69 -4.88 -16.83
C THR A 236 -8.15 -3.46 -16.60
N PRO A 237 -8.80 -2.63 -15.80
CA PRO A 237 -8.37 -1.25 -15.57
C PRO A 237 -7.07 -1.15 -14.77
N TYR A 238 -6.30 -0.08 -15.00
CA TYR A 238 -5.17 0.29 -14.15
C TYR A 238 -5.66 1.18 -13.01
N PHE A 239 -5.07 0.99 -11.83
CA PHE A 239 -5.24 1.95 -10.76
C PHE A 239 -4.49 3.26 -11.08
N ASP A 240 -5.16 4.41 -10.96
CA ASP A 240 -4.58 5.71 -11.35
C ASP A 240 -3.28 6.05 -10.60
N GLY A 241 -3.14 5.63 -9.34
CA GLY A 241 -1.96 5.88 -8.51
C GLY A 241 -0.73 5.05 -8.88
N CYS A 242 -0.92 3.90 -9.56
CA CYS A 242 0.14 2.98 -10.00
C CYS A 242 0.08 2.72 -11.50
N MET A 243 -0.48 3.68 -12.25
CA MET A 243 -0.59 3.59 -13.70
C MET A 243 0.80 3.50 -14.33
N PRO A 244 1.01 2.56 -15.28
CA PRO A 244 2.28 2.47 -16.00
C PRO A 244 2.60 3.79 -16.71
N ILE A 245 3.88 4.16 -16.69
CA ILE A 245 4.34 5.43 -17.28
C ILE A 245 4.06 5.52 -18.77
N GLU A 246 4.06 4.38 -19.48
CA GLU A 246 3.72 4.30 -20.90
C GLU A 246 2.26 4.67 -21.15
N VAL A 247 1.34 4.23 -20.28
CA VAL A 247 -0.09 4.56 -20.35
C VAL A 247 -0.32 6.05 -20.10
N MET A 248 0.47 6.64 -19.20
CA MET A 248 0.46 8.10 -19.02
C MET A 248 1.01 8.82 -20.26
N ALA A 249 2.07 8.31 -20.89
CA ALA A 249 2.67 8.86 -22.09
C ALA A 249 1.69 8.85 -23.28
N GLU A 250 0.91 7.78 -23.43
CA GLU A 250 -0.11 7.63 -24.47
C GLU A 250 -1.25 8.67 -24.36
N ARG A 251 -1.47 9.26 -23.18
CA ARG A 251 -2.47 10.33 -22.98
C ARG A 251 -2.06 11.69 -23.57
N GLY A 252 -0.81 11.85 -23.97
CA GLY A 252 -0.29 13.05 -24.61
C GLY A 252 1.14 13.38 -24.24
N ILE A 253 1.85 14.02 -25.16
CA ILE A 253 3.28 14.30 -25.08
C ILE A 253 3.69 15.09 -23.81
N ASP A 254 2.84 15.98 -23.31
CA ASP A 254 3.12 16.80 -22.12
C ASP A 254 2.66 16.16 -20.79
N THR A 255 1.97 15.01 -20.84
CA THR A 255 1.40 14.39 -19.65
C THR A 255 2.45 14.12 -18.57
N LEU A 256 3.58 13.53 -18.92
CA LEU A 256 4.64 13.20 -17.97
C LEU A 256 5.30 14.44 -17.37
N ARG A 257 5.40 15.51 -18.14
CA ARG A 257 5.96 16.81 -17.74
C ARG A 257 5.08 17.55 -16.70
N HIS A 258 3.80 17.25 -16.67
CA HIS A 258 2.86 17.72 -15.65
C HIS A 258 2.63 16.72 -14.51
N GLY A 259 3.17 15.51 -14.65
CA GLY A 259 3.09 14.38 -13.73
C GLY A 259 4.46 14.00 -13.13
N PRO A 260 4.92 12.75 -13.33
CA PRO A 260 6.12 12.21 -12.67
C PRO A 260 7.43 12.93 -13.09
N MET A 261 7.50 13.50 -14.30
CA MET A 261 8.68 14.19 -14.80
C MET A 261 8.59 15.71 -14.68
N LYS A 262 7.76 16.24 -13.80
CA LYS A 262 7.55 17.67 -13.62
C LYS A 262 8.85 18.36 -13.15
N PRO A 263 9.34 19.45 -13.81
CA PRO A 263 10.58 20.12 -13.44
C PRO A 263 10.41 21.21 -12.39
N VAL A 264 9.18 21.65 -12.12
CA VAL A 264 8.87 22.84 -11.29
C VAL A 264 9.44 22.70 -9.87
N GLY A 265 10.20 23.69 -9.41
CA GLY A 265 10.81 23.73 -8.09
C GLY A 265 12.12 22.91 -7.96
N LEU A 266 12.75 22.60 -9.10
CA LEU A 266 14.06 21.93 -9.19
C LEU A 266 15.01 22.82 -10.03
N ASP A 267 16.04 23.36 -9.40
CA ASP A 267 17.02 24.24 -10.04
C ASP A 267 18.23 23.39 -10.45
N ASP A 268 18.46 23.20 -11.75
CA ASP A 268 19.65 22.53 -12.26
C ASP A 268 20.89 23.39 -11.94
N PRO A 269 21.82 22.94 -11.09
CA PRO A 269 22.97 23.73 -10.66
C PRO A 269 23.91 24.13 -11.79
N ARG A 270 23.89 23.44 -12.94
CA ARG A 270 24.72 23.72 -14.12
C ARG A 270 24.19 24.92 -14.92
N THR A 271 22.86 25.12 -14.91
CA THR A 271 22.21 26.17 -15.72
C THR A 271 21.58 27.27 -14.87
N GLY A 272 21.34 27.01 -13.58
CA GLY A 272 20.60 27.88 -12.68
C GLY A 272 19.11 28.01 -13.03
N ARG A 273 18.58 27.08 -13.84
CA ARG A 273 17.18 27.12 -14.32
C ARG A 273 16.55 25.74 -14.15
N TRP A 274 15.23 25.69 -14.19
CA TRP A 274 14.51 24.43 -14.29
C TRP A 274 14.80 23.75 -15.63
N PRO A 275 15.09 22.45 -15.65
CA PRO A 275 15.19 21.70 -16.88
C PRO A 275 13.84 21.62 -17.61
N TYR A 276 13.79 21.16 -18.84
CA TYR A 276 12.53 20.97 -19.55
C TYR A 276 11.67 19.89 -18.87
N ALA A 277 12.27 18.80 -18.44
CA ALA A 277 11.69 17.77 -17.58
C ALA A 277 12.75 17.24 -16.60
N ALA A 278 12.35 16.60 -15.52
CA ALA A 278 13.24 16.01 -14.53
C ALA A 278 12.73 14.65 -14.05
N VAL A 279 13.59 13.64 -14.06
CA VAL A 279 13.35 12.36 -13.41
C VAL A 279 13.87 12.46 -11.97
N GLN A 280 13.06 12.08 -11.00
CA GLN A 280 13.43 12.07 -9.59
C GLN A 280 13.65 10.65 -9.09
N LEU A 281 14.73 10.47 -8.33
CA LEU A 281 14.99 9.22 -7.62
C LEU A 281 14.90 9.49 -6.12
N ARG A 282 14.27 8.56 -5.38
CA ARG A 282 14.12 8.60 -3.93
C ARG A 282 14.94 7.50 -3.30
N GLN A 283 15.60 7.80 -2.19
CA GLN A 283 16.34 6.82 -1.40
C GLN A 283 15.44 5.64 -1.00
N ASP A 284 15.90 4.41 -1.23
CA ASP A 284 15.14 3.18 -1.03
C ASP A 284 15.63 2.35 0.19
N ASN A 285 16.84 2.63 0.69
CA ASN A 285 17.41 1.98 1.88
C ASN A 285 18.18 2.96 2.77
N ALA A 286 18.39 2.60 4.04
CA ALA A 286 19.06 3.46 5.02
C ALA A 286 20.51 3.80 4.63
N SER A 287 21.23 2.89 3.99
CA SER A 287 22.60 3.12 3.54
C SER A 287 22.73 4.10 2.36
N GLY A 288 21.61 4.48 1.72
CA GLY A 288 21.59 5.36 0.56
C GLY A 288 22.24 4.78 -0.69
N THR A 289 22.39 3.46 -0.76
CA THR A 289 22.99 2.75 -1.91
C THR A 289 21.98 2.40 -3.00
N LEU A 290 20.67 2.36 -2.66
CA LEU A 290 19.57 2.03 -3.57
C LEU A 290 18.63 3.21 -3.73
N TRP A 291 18.20 3.47 -4.99
CA TRP A 291 17.36 4.62 -5.33
C TRP A 291 16.23 4.20 -6.27
N ASN A 292 14.99 4.45 -5.85
CA ASN A 292 13.78 4.16 -6.62
C ASN A 292 13.47 5.28 -7.60
N ILE A 293 13.22 4.97 -8.87
CA ILE A 293 12.80 5.95 -9.89
C ILE A 293 11.32 6.28 -9.66
N VAL A 294 11.05 7.49 -9.18
CA VAL A 294 9.72 7.91 -8.71
C VAL A 294 8.75 8.09 -9.88
N GLY A 295 7.62 7.36 -9.83
CA GLY A 295 6.57 7.48 -10.84
C GLY A 295 6.86 6.73 -12.14
N PHE A 296 7.84 5.83 -12.14
CA PHE A 296 8.25 5.03 -13.31
C PHE A 296 7.78 3.58 -13.22
N GLN A 297 6.61 3.36 -12.66
CA GLN A 297 5.94 2.06 -12.78
C GLN A 297 5.78 1.72 -14.26
N THR A 298 6.10 0.49 -14.65
CA THR A 298 6.17 0.15 -16.08
C THR A 298 5.73 -1.27 -16.39
N LYS A 299 5.15 -1.45 -17.58
CA LYS A 299 4.84 -2.74 -18.21
C LYS A 299 5.80 -3.11 -19.34
N LEU A 300 6.84 -2.31 -19.57
CA LEU A 300 7.89 -2.63 -20.54
C LEU A 300 8.57 -3.94 -20.17
N LYS A 301 8.99 -4.72 -21.16
CA LYS A 301 9.86 -5.88 -20.95
C LYS A 301 11.23 -5.45 -20.39
N TYR A 302 11.87 -6.31 -19.63
CA TYR A 302 13.10 -5.99 -18.90
C TYR A 302 14.21 -5.42 -19.80
N GLY A 303 14.42 -5.98 -21.00
CA GLY A 303 15.40 -5.45 -21.97
C GLY A 303 15.06 -4.02 -22.41
N ALA A 304 13.81 -3.77 -22.76
CA ALA A 304 13.33 -2.45 -23.16
C ALA A 304 13.43 -1.41 -22.03
N GLN A 305 13.21 -1.82 -20.77
CA GLN A 305 13.42 -0.95 -19.62
C GLN A 305 14.87 -0.49 -19.50
N VAL A 306 15.82 -1.43 -19.54
CA VAL A 306 17.25 -1.14 -19.41
C VAL A 306 17.72 -0.21 -20.52
N GLU A 307 17.35 -0.51 -21.78
CA GLU A 307 17.71 0.27 -22.96
C GLU A 307 17.14 1.70 -22.86
N LEU A 308 15.84 1.82 -22.58
CA LEU A 308 15.19 3.12 -22.55
C LEU A 308 15.61 3.96 -21.34
N PHE A 309 15.66 3.40 -20.14
CA PHE A 309 15.99 4.18 -18.94
C PHE A 309 17.45 4.64 -18.91
N ARG A 310 18.33 3.97 -19.63
CA ARG A 310 19.71 4.44 -19.87
C ARG A 310 19.82 5.59 -20.86
N THR A 311 18.74 6.01 -21.52
CA THR A 311 18.71 7.25 -22.29
C THR A 311 18.48 8.50 -21.44
N ILE A 312 18.14 8.32 -20.15
CA ILE A 312 17.97 9.43 -19.20
C ILE A 312 19.34 9.97 -18.81
N PRO A 313 19.60 11.29 -18.99
CA PRO A 313 20.88 11.89 -18.61
C PRO A 313 21.21 11.67 -17.13
N GLY A 314 22.41 11.14 -16.87
CA GLY A 314 22.85 10.73 -15.54
C GLY A 314 22.54 9.27 -15.19
N LEU A 315 21.81 8.53 -16.05
CA LEU A 315 21.53 7.10 -15.91
C LEU A 315 22.08 6.24 -17.04
N GLU A 316 22.97 6.77 -17.88
CA GLU A 316 23.51 6.07 -19.05
C GLU A 316 24.19 4.75 -18.69
N ASN A 317 24.83 4.70 -17.52
CA ASN A 317 25.50 3.52 -16.99
C ASN A 317 24.71 2.86 -15.83
N ALA A 318 23.42 3.19 -15.68
CA ALA A 318 22.65 2.71 -14.54
C ALA A 318 22.62 1.18 -14.45
N GLU A 319 22.91 0.69 -13.25
CA GLU A 319 22.75 -0.70 -12.86
C GLU A 319 21.46 -0.82 -12.03
N PHE A 320 20.59 -1.75 -12.43
CA PHE A 320 19.29 -1.92 -11.81
C PHE A 320 19.33 -3.03 -10.76
N ALA A 321 19.14 -2.68 -9.50
CA ALA A 321 18.93 -3.66 -8.42
C ALA A 321 17.61 -4.41 -8.61
N ARG A 322 16.62 -3.72 -9.21
CA ARG A 322 15.30 -4.28 -9.54
C ARG A 322 14.76 -3.56 -10.76
N LEU A 323 14.18 -4.31 -11.68
CA LEU A 323 13.40 -3.77 -12.79
C LEU A 323 11.92 -3.68 -12.42
N GLY A 324 11.19 -2.84 -13.14
CA GLY A 324 9.76 -2.70 -13.00
C GLY A 324 9.00 -3.94 -13.49
N GLY A 325 7.77 -4.07 -13.08
CA GLY A 325 6.90 -5.18 -13.46
C GLY A 325 5.43 -4.86 -13.23
N LEU A 326 4.57 -5.70 -13.78
CA LEU A 326 3.13 -5.58 -13.67
C LEU A 326 2.58 -6.77 -12.88
N HIS A 327 1.68 -6.49 -11.94
CA HIS A 327 0.96 -7.49 -11.16
C HIS A 327 -0.53 -7.29 -11.29
N ARG A 328 -1.26 -8.40 -11.38
CA ARG A 328 -2.72 -8.40 -11.27
C ARG A 328 -3.09 -8.48 -9.80
N ASN A 329 -3.86 -7.50 -9.36
CA ASN A 329 -4.39 -7.39 -8.01
C ASN A 329 -5.86 -7.83 -7.99
N THR A 330 -6.28 -8.48 -6.92
CA THR A 330 -7.65 -8.92 -6.71
C THR A 330 -8.26 -8.18 -5.52
N PHE A 331 -9.50 -7.75 -5.64
CA PHE A 331 -10.29 -7.17 -4.55
C PHE A 331 -11.75 -7.62 -4.61
N ILE A 332 -12.49 -7.42 -3.53
CA ILE A 332 -13.91 -7.77 -3.42
C ILE A 332 -14.79 -6.51 -3.51
N ARG A 333 -16.06 -6.66 -3.85
CA ARG A 333 -17.06 -5.57 -3.82
C ARG A 333 -17.46 -5.25 -2.38
N SER A 334 -16.53 -4.74 -1.61
CA SER A 334 -16.70 -4.52 -0.17
C SER A 334 -17.93 -3.70 0.24
N PRO A 335 -18.35 -2.64 -0.47
CA PRO A 335 -19.55 -1.88 -0.09
C PRO A 335 -20.83 -2.72 -0.05
N GLU A 336 -20.92 -3.72 -0.92
CA GLU A 336 -22.04 -4.67 -0.95
C GLU A 336 -21.88 -5.79 0.08
N LEU A 337 -20.67 -6.32 0.21
CA LEU A 337 -20.39 -7.56 0.92
C LEU A 337 -20.12 -7.39 2.41
N LEU A 338 -19.55 -6.25 2.82
CA LEU A 338 -19.12 -6.03 4.20
C LEU A 338 -20.08 -5.14 4.99
N ASP A 339 -20.18 -5.40 6.28
CA ASP A 339 -20.80 -4.48 7.23
C ASP A 339 -19.79 -3.40 7.70
N SER A 340 -20.27 -2.43 8.48
CA SER A 340 -19.46 -1.31 9.00
C SER A 340 -18.32 -1.71 9.94
N THR A 341 -18.24 -2.98 10.32
CA THR A 341 -17.17 -3.56 11.13
C THR A 341 -16.32 -4.56 10.35
N LEU A 342 -16.38 -4.49 9.00
CA LEU A 342 -15.61 -5.31 8.05
C LEU A 342 -16.01 -6.80 8.02
N ARG A 343 -17.11 -7.20 8.67
CA ARG A 343 -17.59 -8.59 8.62
C ARG A 343 -18.27 -8.87 7.30
N LEU A 344 -18.01 -10.05 6.75
CA LEU A 344 -18.77 -10.56 5.62
C LEU A 344 -20.22 -10.80 6.02
N LYS A 345 -21.17 -10.10 5.41
CA LYS A 345 -22.61 -10.20 5.75
C LYS A 345 -23.15 -11.63 5.69
N ALA A 346 -22.66 -12.43 4.70
CA ALA A 346 -23.06 -13.82 4.54
C ALA A 346 -22.40 -14.77 5.58
N ARG A 347 -21.25 -14.38 6.15
CA ARG A 347 -20.47 -15.18 7.13
C ARG A 347 -19.86 -14.25 8.18
N PRO A 348 -20.63 -13.84 9.21
CA PRO A 348 -20.21 -12.79 10.17
C PRO A 348 -18.97 -13.14 11.02
N ASN A 349 -18.57 -14.42 11.09
CA ASN A 349 -17.33 -14.84 11.73
C ASN A 349 -16.07 -14.49 10.92
N ILE A 350 -16.23 -14.02 9.68
CA ILE A 350 -15.13 -13.65 8.78
C ILE A 350 -15.11 -12.14 8.56
N ARG A 351 -13.94 -11.51 8.73
CA ARG A 351 -13.64 -10.14 8.34
C ARG A 351 -12.66 -10.10 7.21
N PHE A 352 -12.70 -9.02 6.43
CA PHE A 352 -11.70 -8.71 5.42
C PHE A 352 -10.95 -7.44 5.81
N ALA A 353 -9.63 -7.40 5.55
CA ALA A 353 -8.80 -6.25 5.84
C ALA A 353 -7.72 -6.01 4.77
N GLY A 354 -7.35 -4.74 4.61
CA GLY A 354 -6.31 -4.32 3.67
C GLY A 354 -6.80 -4.22 2.23
N GLN A 355 -5.87 -4.26 1.29
CA GLN A 355 -6.11 -3.94 -0.12
C GLN A 355 -7.16 -4.83 -0.78
N ILE A 356 -7.35 -6.06 -0.31
CA ILE A 356 -8.43 -6.94 -0.79
C ILE A 356 -9.82 -6.33 -0.62
N THR A 357 -10.00 -5.38 0.31
CA THR A 357 -11.25 -4.64 0.50
C THR A 357 -11.44 -3.48 -0.48
N GLY A 358 -10.48 -3.21 -1.37
CA GLY A 358 -10.51 -2.07 -2.28
C GLY A 358 -10.06 -0.75 -1.65
N CYS A 359 -9.45 -0.75 -0.46
CA CYS A 359 -8.62 0.37 -0.05
C CYS A 359 -7.28 0.30 -0.78
N GLU A 360 -6.79 1.42 -1.29
CA GLU A 360 -5.52 1.46 -2.00
C GLU A 360 -4.47 2.21 -1.19
N GLY A 361 -3.25 1.64 -1.14
CA GLY A 361 -2.10 2.19 -0.42
C GLY A 361 -1.69 1.37 0.80
N TYR A 362 -0.40 1.45 1.13
CA TYR A 362 0.20 0.69 2.22
C TYR A 362 -0.41 1.06 3.58
N ILE A 363 -0.54 2.36 3.83
CA ILE A 363 -1.05 2.85 5.12
C ILE A 363 -2.55 2.68 5.22
N GLU A 364 -3.29 2.83 4.12
CA GLU A 364 -4.72 2.51 4.08
C GLU A 364 -4.98 1.04 4.38
N SER A 365 -4.16 0.16 3.80
CA SER A 365 -4.24 -1.29 4.09
C SER A 365 -3.97 -1.59 5.55
N ALA A 366 -2.92 -1.00 6.13
CA ALA A 366 -2.61 -1.14 7.56
C ALA A 366 -3.72 -0.57 8.45
N ALA A 367 -4.29 0.59 8.11
CA ALA A 367 -5.38 1.24 8.84
C ALA A 367 -6.63 0.36 8.90
N ILE A 368 -6.99 -0.28 7.80
CA ILE A 368 -8.11 -1.23 7.79
C ILE A 368 -7.77 -2.50 8.58
N GLY A 369 -6.50 -2.94 8.56
CA GLY A 369 -6.01 -4.01 9.45
C GLY A 369 -6.13 -3.66 10.93
N LEU A 370 -5.74 -2.43 11.30
CA LEU A 370 -5.87 -1.89 12.66
C LEU A 370 -7.33 -1.95 13.15
N LEU A 371 -8.26 -1.45 12.34
CA LEU A 371 -9.68 -1.47 12.67
C LEU A 371 -10.22 -2.90 12.76
N ALA A 372 -9.88 -3.79 11.81
CA ALA A 372 -10.31 -5.17 11.83
C ALA A 372 -9.85 -5.91 13.10
N GLY A 373 -8.60 -5.69 13.51
CA GLY A 373 -8.05 -6.24 14.75
C GLY A 373 -8.80 -5.75 15.99
N ARG A 374 -9.05 -4.45 16.11
CA ARG A 374 -9.79 -3.87 17.24
C ARG A 374 -11.26 -4.32 17.29
N PHE A 375 -11.95 -4.33 16.14
CA PHE A 375 -13.33 -4.85 16.08
C PHE A 375 -13.39 -6.32 16.50
N ALA A 376 -12.46 -7.16 16.04
CA ALA A 376 -12.42 -8.56 16.41
C ALA A 376 -12.08 -8.78 17.89
N ALA A 377 -11.20 -7.95 18.49
CA ALA A 377 -10.86 -8.03 19.91
C ALA A 377 -12.08 -7.76 20.79
N VAL A 378 -12.84 -6.70 20.50
CA VAL A 378 -14.03 -6.31 21.26
C VAL A 378 -15.17 -7.32 21.07
N GLU A 379 -15.35 -7.83 19.83
CA GLU A 379 -16.35 -8.87 19.56
C GLU A 379 -16.04 -10.18 20.29
N HIS A 380 -14.78 -10.58 20.38
CA HIS A 380 -14.39 -11.76 21.13
C HIS A 380 -14.81 -11.67 22.61
N ASP A 381 -14.84 -10.47 23.18
CA ASP A 381 -15.30 -10.21 24.55
C ASP A 381 -16.83 -10.09 24.66
N GLY A 382 -17.56 -10.34 23.56
CA GLY A 382 -19.03 -10.26 23.52
C GLY A 382 -19.58 -8.84 23.46
N ALA A 383 -18.74 -7.83 23.17
CA ALA A 383 -19.13 -6.44 23.03
C ALA A 383 -19.11 -5.99 21.55
N LEU A 384 -19.58 -4.78 21.28
CA LEU A 384 -19.53 -4.16 19.97
C LEU A 384 -18.81 -2.82 20.06
N MET A 385 -17.87 -2.60 19.17
CA MET A 385 -17.18 -1.33 19.01
C MET A 385 -17.84 -0.52 17.90
N ALA A 386 -18.19 0.73 18.19
CA ALA A 386 -18.68 1.64 17.17
C ALA A 386 -17.56 1.96 16.14
N PRO A 387 -17.89 2.04 14.84
CA PRO A 387 -16.93 2.51 13.85
C PRO A 387 -16.41 3.93 14.17
N PRO A 388 -15.17 4.26 13.75
CA PRO A 388 -14.67 5.63 13.91
C PRO A 388 -15.57 6.63 13.16
N PRO A 389 -15.71 7.88 13.68
CA PRO A 389 -16.54 8.90 13.06
C PRO A 389 -16.12 9.20 11.62
N PRO A 390 -17.06 9.46 10.69
CA PRO A 390 -16.75 9.74 9.28
C PRO A 390 -15.92 11.03 9.08
N GLU A 391 -15.81 11.87 10.10
CA GLU A 391 -14.95 13.05 10.14
C GLU A 391 -13.47 12.71 10.26
N THR A 392 -13.11 11.51 10.72
CA THR A 392 -11.73 11.01 10.82
C THR A 392 -11.26 10.43 9.49
N ALA A 393 -9.94 10.31 9.27
CA ALA A 393 -9.41 9.65 8.08
C ALA A 393 -9.72 8.15 8.08
N LEU A 394 -9.66 7.51 9.26
CA LEU A 394 -10.07 6.12 9.48
C LEU A 394 -11.55 5.91 9.14
N GLY A 395 -12.44 6.75 9.66
CA GLY A 395 -13.89 6.62 9.42
C GLY A 395 -14.28 6.94 7.98
N ALA A 396 -13.66 7.94 7.36
CA ALA A 396 -13.88 8.27 5.96
C ALA A 396 -13.46 7.13 5.03
N LEU A 397 -12.30 6.50 5.28
CA LEU A 397 -11.82 5.34 4.52
C LEU A 397 -12.71 4.12 4.76
N LEU A 398 -13.04 3.80 6.00
CA LEU A 398 -13.94 2.70 6.36
C LEU A 398 -15.32 2.88 5.72
N GLY A 399 -15.90 4.08 5.77
CA GLY A 399 -17.16 4.41 5.13
C GLY A 399 -17.16 4.16 3.64
N HIS A 400 -16.07 4.52 2.94
CA HIS A 400 -15.91 4.25 1.50
C HIS A 400 -15.99 2.74 1.19
N ILE A 401 -15.30 1.91 1.95
CA ILE A 401 -15.24 0.46 1.68
C ILE A 401 -16.41 -0.35 2.25
N THR A 402 -17.30 0.24 3.08
CA THR A 402 -18.39 -0.48 3.72
C THR A 402 -19.79 0.05 3.40
N GLY A 403 -19.97 0.80 2.32
CA GLY A 403 -21.27 1.26 1.85
C GLY A 403 -21.36 2.71 1.41
N GLY A 404 -20.27 3.49 1.53
CA GLY A 404 -20.22 4.88 1.07
C GLY A 404 -19.97 5.04 -0.43
N ALA A 405 -19.68 3.94 -1.15
CA ALA A 405 -19.50 3.90 -2.59
C ALA A 405 -20.55 3.00 -3.25
N GLU A 406 -20.89 3.30 -4.53
CA GLU A 406 -21.75 2.45 -5.32
C GLU A 406 -20.99 1.18 -5.72
N ALA A 407 -21.55 0.00 -5.43
CA ALA A 407 -20.88 -1.28 -5.64
C ALA A 407 -20.55 -1.55 -7.12
N GLU A 408 -21.40 -1.07 -8.04
CA GLU A 408 -21.24 -1.26 -9.50
C GLU A 408 -20.05 -0.49 -10.07
N THR A 409 -19.74 0.68 -9.50
CA THR A 409 -18.65 1.57 -9.95
C THR A 409 -17.48 1.57 -8.96
N TYR A 410 -17.50 0.66 -7.98
CA TYR A 410 -16.49 0.60 -6.94
C TYR A 410 -15.10 0.38 -7.50
N GLN A 411 -14.19 1.28 -7.15
CA GLN A 411 -12.78 1.23 -7.53
C GLN A 411 -11.89 1.41 -6.29
N PRO A 412 -10.72 0.76 -6.27
CA PRO A 412 -9.74 1.00 -5.23
C PRO A 412 -9.43 2.49 -5.08
N MET A 413 -9.34 2.97 -3.84
CA MET A 413 -9.14 4.39 -3.55
C MET A 413 -8.23 4.61 -2.35
N ASN A 414 -7.36 5.61 -2.49
CA ASN A 414 -6.59 6.16 -1.38
C ASN A 414 -7.44 7.09 -0.52
N VAL A 415 -7.07 7.23 0.76
CA VAL A 415 -7.66 8.25 1.62
C VAL A 415 -7.42 9.64 1.07
N ASN A 416 -8.48 10.42 0.95
CA ASN A 416 -8.44 11.80 0.47
C ASN A 416 -9.61 12.61 1.06
N PHE A 417 -9.51 13.95 1.09
CA PHE A 417 -10.54 14.78 1.69
C PHE A 417 -11.90 14.76 0.98
N GLY A 418 -11.99 14.16 -0.22
CA GLY A 418 -13.28 13.93 -0.89
C GLY A 418 -14.13 12.86 -0.22
N LEU A 419 -13.54 11.97 0.57
CA LEU A 419 -14.25 10.95 1.34
C LEU A 419 -14.86 11.48 2.64
N PHE A 420 -14.42 12.64 3.11
CA PHE A 420 -14.87 13.21 4.38
C PHE A 420 -16.20 13.95 4.21
N PRO A 421 -17.04 13.99 5.25
CA PRO A 421 -18.22 14.87 5.24
C PRO A 421 -17.82 16.31 4.95
N PRO A 422 -18.51 17.00 4.02
CA PRO A 422 -18.09 18.30 3.53
C PRO A 422 -18.06 19.36 4.63
N ILE A 423 -17.11 20.29 4.53
CA ILE A 423 -17.08 21.50 5.35
C ILE A 423 -17.82 22.59 4.61
N THR A 424 -18.85 23.14 5.25
CA THR A 424 -19.69 24.21 4.72
C THR A 424 -19.01 25.59 4.85
N GLY A 425 -19.40 26.53 3.98
CA GLY A 425 -18.95 27.92 3.99
C GLY A 425 -17.86 28.24 2.98
N LYS A 426 -17.75 29.54 2.61
CA LYS A 426 -16.70 30.03 1.71
C LYS A 426 -15.39 30.19 2.47
N MET A 427 -14.32 29.57 1.99
CA MET A 427 -12.97 29.66 2.57
C MET A 427 -11.89 29.36 1.54
N LYS A 428 -10.66 29.76 1.82
CA LYS A 428 -9.50 29.42 0.99
C LYS A 428 -9.22 27.91 1.06
N LYS A 429 -8.66 27.35 -0.02
CA LYS A 429 -8.37 25.92 -0.12
C LYS A 429 -7.46 25.40 1.02
N ALA A 430 -6.45 26.18 1.40
CA ALA A 430 -5.53 25.84 2.50
C ALA A 430 -6.25 25.80 3.86
N ASP A 431 -7.12 26.78 4.14
CA ASP A 431 -7.88 26.85 5.40
C ASP A 431 -8.90 25.71 5.50
N ARG A 432 -9.48 25.30 4.35
CA ARG A 432 -10.40 24.16 4.28
C ARG A 432 -9.72 22.87 4.73
N LYS A 433 -8.50 22.61 4.26
CA LYS A 433 -7.74 21.42 4.65
C LYS A 433 -7.46 21.38 6.15
N LYS A 434 -7.00 22.49 6.72
CA LYS A 434 -6.76 22.61 8.16
C LYS A 434 -8.03 22.41 9.00
N ARG A 435 -9.19 22.82 8.49
CA ARG A 435 -10.48 22.58 9.18
C ARG A 435 -10.88 21.11 9.15
N TYR A 436 -10.62 20.39 8.05
CA TYR A 436 -10.81 18.94 7.99
C TYR A 436 -9.97 18.26 9.07
N THR A 437 -8.68 18.55 9.13
CA THR A 437 -7.76 17.90 10.08
C THR A 437 -8.05 18.25 11.53
N ALA A 438 -8.43 19.49 11.82
CA ALA A 438 -8.82 19.92 13.17
C ALA A 438 -10.10 19.17 13.65
N ARG A 439 -11.14 19.15 12.80
CA ARG A 439 -12.39 18.42 13.09
C ARG A 439 -12.13 16.92 13.28
N ALA A 440 -11.28 16.32 12.46
CA ALA A 440 -10.95 14.91 12.55
C ALA A 440 -10.26 14.55 13.87
N ARG A 441 -9.31 15.39 14.33
CA ARG A 441 -8.63 15.18 15.63
C ARG A 441 -9.60 15.25 16.81
N GLU A 442 -10.52 16.21 16.81
CA GLU A 442 -11.54 16.33 17.84
C GLU A 442 -12.42 15.06 17.84
N ALA A 443 -12.96 14.67 16.68
CA ALA A 443 -13.79 13.49 16.55
C ALA A 443 -13.06 12.19 16.94
N LEU A 444 -11.76 12.06 16.60
CA LEU A 444 -10.97 10.90 17.02
C LEU A 444 -10.79 10.84 18.54
N ASN A 445 -10.45 11.98 19.17
CA ASN A 445 -10.26 12.04 20.61
C ASN A 445 -11.55 11.66 21.36
N ASP A 446 -12.71 12.15 20.91
CA ASP A 446 -14.01 11.82 21.50
C ASP A 446 -14.32 10.33 21.34
N TRP A 447 -14.03 9.76 20.16
CA TRP A 447 -14.25 8.33 19.89
C TRP A 447 -13.32 7.41 20.70
N LEU A 448 -12.06 7.81 20.90
CA LEU A 448 -11.11 7.03 21.73
C LEU A 448 -11.41 7.10 23.23
N ALA A 449 -12.13 8.15 23.67
CA ALA A 449 -12.52 8.32 25.06
C ALA A 449 -13.85 7.62 25.43
N ALA A 450 -14.64 7.21 24.43
CA ALA A 450 -15.94 6.55 24.57
C ALA A 450 -15.82 5.04 24.78
#